data_8ae458aca42be0c975a6913afb5eb8e9
#
_entry.id   8ae458aca42be0c975a6913afb5eb8e9
#
_cell.length_a   1.000
_cell.length_b   1.000
_cell.length_c   1.000
_cell.angle_alpha   90.00
_cell.angle_beta   90.00
_cell.angle_gamma   90.00
#
_symmetry.space_group_name_H-M   'P 1'
#
loop_
_entity.id
_entity.type
_entity.pdbx_description
1 polymer ?
#
loop_
_entity_poly.entity_id
_entity_poly.type
_entity_poly.pdbx_seq_one_letter_code
_entity_poly.pdbx_strand_id
1 'polypeptide(L)'
;MFVAKLYAYAFVGEFILLYPVYTLLFIDTGLSVAETSSLFVIWSVTGMVLEVPSGAWADAVSRRLLLCLGPLLAGAGYALWILFPSYWAFAVGFVLWGAQGALVSGAYEALAYEELECLGHESRYATVMGRAESAGLVAAAASIGLATPVFAVGGYPAVGVASVLACVLGAAVALTLPEHRTPGAVTEGSYLAVLRAGIAETRRDRGVLHAVLLVSFVTAIWGALEEYVPYLGVETGVAKAAIPLLVLVVWIGATAGGLLAGRAQGMSARAYALTIGGAALAMAAGAVSGHPAGFALIAVAFGAFQLAGVVADARLQERITGPSRATVTSVAGLGTNVVTLAVYMAYGAASSGLPHGVAFAVLVAPYVLIALLAARPPTPAPVQ
;
A
#
# COMPACT_ATOMS: atom_id res chain seq x y z
N MET A 1 19.12 22.14 0.27
CA MET A 1 18.60 22.08 -1.11
C MET A 1 18.24 20.66 -1.52
N PHE A 2 19.08 19.65 -1.27
CA PHE A 2 18.82 18.23 -1.58
C PHE A 2 17.52 17.68 -0.93
N VAL A 3 17.37 17.83 0.40
CA VAL A 3 16.21 17.35 1.15
C VAL A 3 14.88 17.92 0.63
N ALA A 4 14.84 19.18 0.20
CA ALA A 4 13.64 19.76 -0.41
C ALA A 4 13.26 19.08 -1.74
N LYS A 5 14.24 18.65 -2.52
CA LYS A 5 14.00 17.90 -3.76
C LYS A 5 13.48 16.49 -3.48
N LEU A 6 13.96 15.82 -2.41
CA LEU A 6 13.42 14.55 -1.95
C LEU A 6 11.93 14.67 -1.57
N TYR A 7 11.58 15.71 -0.80
CA TYR A 7 10.18 15.97 -0.43
C TYR A 7 9.32 16.30 -1.65
N ALA A 8 9.84 17.09 -2.60
CA ALA A 8 9.14 17.38 -3.84
C ALA A 8 8.91 16.12 -4.68
N TYR A 9 9.90 15.23 -4.75
CA TYR A 9 9.77 13.95 -5.45
C TYR A 9 8.69 13.06 -4.81
N ALA A 10 8.73 12.89 -3.48
CA ALA A 10 7.73 12.12 -2.74
C ALA A 10 6.32 12.72 -2.89
N PHE A 11 6.21 14.05 -2.81
CA PHE A 11 4.94 14.75 -2.99
C PHE A 11 4.37 14.52 -4.39
N VAL A 12 5.16 14.77 -5.43
CA VAL A 12 4.68 14.66 -6.83
C VAL A 12 4.36 13.21 -7.19
N GLY A 13 5.13 12.24 -6.65
CA GLY A 13 4.91 10.81 -6.86
C GLY A 13 3.54 10.32 -6.38
N GLU A 14 3.02 10.91 -5.30
CA GLU A 14 1.72 10.57 -4.74
C GLU A 14 0.58 11.52 -5.19
N PHE A 15 0.91 12.59 -5.96
CA PHE A 15 -0.07 13.56 -6.44
C PHE A 15 -0.75 13.08 -7.72
N ILE A 16 -1.42 11.94 -7.66
CA ILE A 16 -2.03 11.27 -8.82
C ILE A 16 -3.56 11.31 -8.72
N LEU A 17 -4.17 12.17 -9.53
CA LEU A 17 -5.63 12.39 -9.52
C LEU A 17 -6.44 11.19 -10.03
N LEU A 18 -5.79 10.27 -10.74
CA LEU A 18 -6.44 9.07 -11.26
C LEU A 18 -6.71 8.02 -10.17
N TYR A 19 -5.95 8.02 -9.06
CA TYR A 19 -6.07 7.01 -7.99
C TYR A 19 -7.52 6.78 -7.49
N PRO A 20 -8.28 7.79 -7.10
CA PRO A 20 -9.63 7.56 -6.56
C PRO A 20 -10.68 7.21 -7.63
N VAL A 21 -10.34 7.24 -8.91
CA VAL A 21 -11.29 7.08 -10.02
C VAL A 21 -10.92 6.00 -11.04
N TYR A 22 -9.71 5.41 -10.99
CA TYR A 22 -9.33 4.42 -12.01
C TYR A 22 -10.20 3.16 -11.95
N THR A 23 -10.61 2.73 -10.76
CA THR A 23 -11.54 1.61 -10.60
C THR A 23 -12.92 1.93 -11.22
N LEU A 24 -13.37 3.20 -11.15
CA LEU A 24 -14.58 3.64 -11.83
C LEU A 24 -14.42 3.58 -13.36
N LEU A 25 -13.22 3.90 -13.88
CA LEU A 25 -12.92 3.75 -15.31
C LEU A 25 -13.06 2.29 -15.74
N PHE A 26 -12.63 1.33 -14.93
CA PHE A 26 -12.78 -0.09 -15.23
C PHE A 26 -14.26 -0.52 -15.26
N ILE A 27 -15.04 -0.05 -14.27
CA ILE A 27 -16.49 -0.28 -14.21
C ILE A 27 -17.17 0.30 -15.46
N ASP A 28 -16.84 1.53 -15.83
CA ASP A 28 -17.45 2.24 -16.97
C ASP A 28 -17.01 1.64 -18.32
N THR A 29 -15.86 0.99 -18.38
CA THR A 29 -15.40 0.24 -19.57
C THR A 29 -16.10 -1.12 -19.66
N GLY A 30 -16.87 -1.52 -18.63
CA GLY A 30 -17.65 -2.77 -18.62
C GLY A 30 -16.87 -3.98 -18.11
N LEU A 31 -15.75 -3.77 -17.41
CA LEU A 31 -15.02 -4.88 -16.81
C LEU A 31 -15.84 -5.51 -15.67
N SER A 32 -15.86 -6.84 -15.65
CA SER A 32 -16.32 -7.59 -14.51
C SER A 32 -15.41 -7.40 -13.30
N VAL A 33 -15.93 -7.65 -12.11
CA VAL A 33 -15.12 -7.59 -10.88
C VAL A 33 -13.97 -8.60 -10.91
N ALA A 34 -14.19 -9.77 -11.52
CA ALA A 34 -13.15 -10.79 -11.68
C ALA A 34 -12.01 -10.29 -12.58
N GLU A 35 -12.31 -9.60 -13.68
CA GLU A 35 -11.32 -8.97 -14.54
C GLU A 35 -10.57 -7.87 -13.78
N THR A 36 -11.27 -6.99 -13.05
CA THR A 36 -10.62 -5.97 -12.21
C THR A 36 -9.72 -6.61 -11.15
N SER A 37 -10.16 -7.66 -10.48
CA SER A 37 -9.34 -8.38 -9.50
C SER A 37 -8.10 -9.01 -10.16
N SER A 38 -8.22 -9.54 -11.39
CA SER A 38 -7.08 -10.06 -12.12
C SER A 38 -6.05 -8.99 -12.47
N LEU A 39 -6.48 -7.74 -12.72
CA LEU A 39 -5.59 -6.60 -12.92
C LEU A 39 -4.78 -6.30 -11.66
N PHE A 40 -5.40 -6.30 -10.48
CA PHE A 40 -4.69 -6.11 -9.20
C PHE A 40 -3.72 -7.26 -8.90
N VAL A 41 -4.07 -8.49 -9.29
CA VAL A 41 -3.14 -9.63 -9.23
C VAL A 41 -1.93 -9.39 -10.14
N ILE A 42 -2.14 -8.95 -11.39
CA ILE A 42 -1.07 -8.62 -12.33
C ILE A 42 -0.13 -7.55 -11.73
N TRP A 43 -0.71 -6.47 -11.18
CA TRP A 43 0.07 -5.41 -10.52
C TRP A 43 0.94 -5.95 -9.38
N SER A 44 0.32 -6.66 -8.43
CA SER A 44 1.02 -7.21 -7.26
C SER A 44 2.11 -8.22 -7.66
N VAL A 45 1.81 -9.14 -8.58
CA VAL A 45 2.78 -10.13 -9.07
C VAL A 45 3.94 -9.44 -9.78
N THR A 46 3.67 -8.41 -10.58
CA THR A 46 4.71 -7.64 -11.26
C THR A 46 5.66 -6.99 -10.25
N GLY A 47 5.12 -6.31 -9.22
CA GLY A 47 5.90 -5.72 -8.14
C GLY A 47 6.79 -6.76 -7.45
N MET A 48 6.20 -7.88 -7.01
CA MET A 48 6.93 -8.96 -6.33
C MET A 48 8.05 -9.59 -7.19
N VAL A 49 7.78 -9.82 -8.48
CA VAL A 49 8.77 -10.43 -9.38
C VAL A 49 9.91 -9.47 -9.69
N LEU A 50 9.60 -8.19 -9.83
CA LEU A 50 10.59 -7.17 -10.18
C LEU A 50 11.35 -6.61 -8.96
N GLU A 51 10.87 -6.81 -7.73
CA GLU A 51 11.54 -6.35 -6.52
C GLU A 51 12.97 -6.90 -6.38
N VAL A 52 13.18 -8.17 -6.75
CA VAL A 52 14.51 -8.81 -6.71
C VAL A 52 15.48 -8.23 -7.75
N PRO A 53 15.15 -8.19 -9.06
CA PRO A 53 16.04 -7.61 -10.04
C PRO A 53 16.20 -6.10 -9.91
N SER A 54 15.21 -5.37 -9.37
CA SER A 54 15.31 -3.92 -9.19
C SER A 54 16.39 -3.52 -8.16
N GLY A 55 16.56 -4.30 -7.09
CA GLY A 55 17.66 -4.11 -6.15
C GLY A 55 19.03 -4.23 -6.84
N ALA A 56 19.22 -5.27 -7.65
CA ALA A 56 20.45 -5.44 -8.43
C ALA A 56 20.65 -4.32 -9.48
N TRP A 57 19.56 -3.81 -10.07
CA TRP A 57 19.64 -2.68 -10.98
C TRP A 57 19.98 -1.38 -10.25
N ALA A 58 19.44 -1.15 -9.06
CA ALA A 58 19.79 0.01 -8.22
C ALA A 58 21.28 0.03 -7.84
N ASP A 59 21.90 -1.16 -7.75
CA ASP A 59 23.36 -1.30 -7.53
C ASP A 59 24.19 -1.19 -8.83
N ALA A 60 23.64 -1.58 -9.96
CA ALA A 60 24.36 -1.61 -11.25
C ALA A 60 24.18 -0.31 -12.06
N VAL A 61 23.01 0.33 -11.98
CA VAL A 61 22.61 1.48 -12.80
C VAL A 61 22.50 2.73 -11.92
N SER A 62 22.45 3.90 -12.51
CA SER A 62 22.19 5.18 -11.81
C SER A 62 20.85 5.13 -11.10
N ARG A 63 20.82 5.36 -9.77
CA ARG A 63 19.60 5.45 -8.98
C ARG A 63 18.73 6.60 -9.43
N ARG A 64 19.34 7.75 -9.75
CA ARG A 64 18.65 8.89 -10.35
C ARG A 64 17.94 8.52 -11.65
N LEU A 65 18.58 7.69 -12.50
CA LEU A 65 17.93 7.22 -13.72
C LEU A 65 16.71 6.34 -13.42
N LEU A 66 16.79 5.44 -12.43
CA LEU A 66 15.66 4.60 -12.01
C LEU A 66 14.51 5.46 -11.45
N LEU A 67 14.85 6.48 -10.63
CA LEU A 67 13.86 7.45 -10.12
C LEU A 67 13.24 8.33 -11.21
N CYS A 68 13.91 8.53 -12.33
CA CYS A 68 13.36 9.21 -13.49
C CYS A 68 12.47 8.27 -14.32
N LEU A 69 12.92 7.05 -14.58
CA LEU A 69 12.19 6.07 -15.41
C LEU A 69 10.90 5.60 -14.72
N GLY A 70 10.92 5.39 -13.40
CA GLY A 70 9.76 4.92 -12.65
C GLY A 70 8.50 5.74 -12.92
N PRO A 71 8.47 7.04 -12.61
CA PRO A 71 7.30 7.88 -12.89
C PRO A 71 6.91 7.91 -14.38
N LEU A 72 7.86 7.84 -15.32
CA LEU A 72 7.55 7.80 -16.75
C LEU A 72 6.84 6.49 -17.14
N LEU A 73 7.21 5.35 -16.54
CA LEU A 73 6.50 4.08 -16.73
C LEU A 73 5.06 4.16 -16.22
N ALA A 74 4.84 4.67 -15.00
CA ALA A 74 3.50 4.87 -14.47
C ALA A 74 2.67 5.83 -15.35
N GLY A 75 3.27 6.97 -15.74
CA GLY A 75 2.63 7.94 -16.63
C GLY A 75 2.26 7.35 -17.97
N ALA A 76 3.10 6.51 -18.57
CA ALA A 76 2.79 5.77 -19.79
C ALA A 76 1.61 4.80 -19.59
N GLY A 77 1.55 4.11 -18.44
CA GLY A 77 0.43 3.26 -18.05
C GLY A 77 -0.88 4.05 -17.95
N TYR A 78 -0.87 5.19 -17.26
CA TYR A 78 -2.05 6.06 -17.12
C TYR A 78 -2.49 6.66 -18.48
N ALA A 79 -1.54 7.08 -19.33
CA ALA A 79 -1.85 7.52 -20.67
C ALA A 79 -2.52 6.41 -21.50
N LEU A 80 -1.99 5.18 -21.41
CA LEU A 80 -2.55 4.03 -22.10
C LEU A 80 -4.00 3.75 -21.64
N TRP A 81 -4.30 3.84 -20.35
CA TRP A 81 -5.64 3.64 -19.81
C TRP A 81 -6.66 4.65 -20.34
N ILE A 82 -6.25 5.90 -20.47
CA ILE A 82 -7.15 6.98 -20.94
C ILE A 82 -7.34 6.93 -22.45
N LEU A 83 -6.28 6.62 -23.21
CA LEU A 83 -6.33 6.63 -24.67
C LEU A 83 -6.99 5.38 -25.25
N PHE A 84 -6.83 4.23 -24.60
CA PHE A 84 -7.28 2.93 -25.10
C PHE A 84 -7.95 2.11 -23.97
N PRO A 85 -9.07 2.59 -23.39
CA PRO A 85 -9.71 1.92 -22.25
C PRO A 85 -10.18 0.51 -22.64
N SER A 86 -9.40 -0.48 -22.22
CA SER A 86 -9.63 -1.90 -22.45
C SER A 86 -8.89 -2.75 -21.41
N TYR A 87 -9.34 -3.97 -21.17
CA TYR A 87 -8.69 -4.89 -20.24
C TYR A 87 -7.18 -5.00 -20.49
N TRP A 88 -6.76 -5.19 -21.73
CA TRP A 88 -5.34 -5.37 -22.06
C TRP A 88 -4.52 -4.09 -21.85
N ALA A 89 -5.08 -2.92 -22.14
CA ALA A 89 -4.43 -1.65 -21.85
C ALA A 89 -4.28 -1.44 -20.34
N PHE A 90 -5.30 -1.81 -19.55
CA PHE A 90 -5.24 -1.78 -18.10
C PHE A 90 -4.20 -2.76 -17.56
N ALA A 91 -4.14 -3.98 -18.09
CA ALA A 91 -3.14 -4.99 -17.70
C ALA A 91 -1.71 -4.51 -17.96
N VAL A 92 -1.43 -3.99 -19.17
CA VAL A 92 -0.11 -3.41 -19.49
C VAL A 92 0.20 -2.23 -18.59
N GLY A 93 -0.76 -1.34 -18.32
CA GLY A 93 -0.55 -0.21 -17.42
C GLY A 93 -0.22 -0.65 -16.00
N PHE A 94 -0.85 -1.72 -15.49
CA PHE A 94 -0.52 -2.29 -14.17
C PHE A 94 0.86 -2.96 -14.15
N VAL A 95 1.30 -3.59 -15.25
CA VAL A 95 2.68 -4.05 -15.37
C VAL A 95 3.66 -2.87 -15.29
N LEU A 96 3.38 -1.78 -16.00
CA LEU A 96 4.21 -0.57 -15.97
C LEU A 96 4.22 0.08 -14.58
N TRP A 97 3.07 0.14 -13.90
CA TRP A 97 2.96 0.69 -12.55
C TRP A 97 3.64 -0.21 -11.50
N GLY A 98 3.47 -1.53 -11.58
CA GLY A 98 4.20 -2.47 -10.73
C GLY A 98 5.72 -2.38 -10.92
N ALA A 99 6.17 -2.22 -12.17
CA ALA A 99 7.58 -1.99 -12.48
C ALA A 99 8.09 -0.67 -11.89
N GLN A 100 7.30 0.41 -11.97
CA GLN A 100 7.63 1.70 -11.33
C GLN A 100 7.85 1.52 -9.83
N GLY A 101 6.95 0.84 -9.12
CA GLY A 101 7.08 0.60 -7.68
C GLY A 101 8.38 -0.11 -7.34
N ALA A 102 8.70 -1.19 -8.05
CA ALA A 102 9.92 -1.95 -7.85
C ALA A 102 11.19 -1.14 -8.13
N LEU A 103 11.21 -0.32 -9.20
CA LEU A 103 12.38 0.49 -9.55
C LEU A 103 12.63 1.64 -8.56
N VAL A 104 11.56 2.24 -8.04
CA VAL A 104 11.66 3.44 -7.21
C VAL A 104 11.98 3.10 -5.76
N SER A 105 11.39 2.03 -5.18
CA SER A 105 11.50 1.74 -3.74
C SER A 105 12.94 1.69 -3.25
N GLY A 106 13.75 0.73 -3.72
CA GLY A 106 15.14 0.58 -3.29
C GLY A 106 16.05 1.73 -3.73
N ALA A 107 15.82 2.28 -4.94
CA ALA A 107 16.63 3.39 -5.47
C ALA A 107 16.43 4.68 -4.68
N TYR A 108 15.20 4.99 -4.22
CA TYR A 108 14.89 6.19 -3.47
C TYR A 108 15.54 6.21 -2.09
N GLU A 109 15.40 5.12 -1.34
CA GLU A 109 15.97 4.99 -0.01
C GLU A 109 17.50 5.01 -0.04
N ALA A 110 18.09 4.26 -0.99
CA ALA A 110 19.53 4.19 -1.10
C ALA A 110 20.16 5.53 -1.54
N LEU A 111 19.55 6.24 -2.51
CA LEU A 111 20.01 7.57 -2.90
C LEU A 111 19.89 8.57 -1.75
N ALA A 112 18.78 8.53 -1.00
CA ALA A 112 18.58 9.41 0.14
C ALA A 112 19.64 9.18 1.23
N TYR A 113 19.97 7.91 1.54
CA TYR A 113 20.97 7.57 2.53
C TYR A 113 22.37 8.04 2.12
N GLU A 114 22.83 7.68 0.92
CA GLU A 114 24.17 8.03 0.43
C GLU A 114 24.39 9.52 0.32
N GLU A 115 23.41 10.26 -0.18
CA GLU A 115 23.52 11.73 -0.28
C GLU A 115 23.55 12.41 1.10
N LEU A 116 22.81 11.88 2.08
CA LEU A 116 22.90 12.38 3.46
C LEU A 116 24.23 12.03 4.10
N GLU A 117 24.78 10.85 3.83
CA GLU A 117 26.13 10.45 4.29
C GLU A 117 27.20 11.37 3.68
N CYS A 118 27.18 11.62 2.36
CA CYS A 118 28.08 12.55 1.70
C CYS A 118 28.03 13.98 2.29
N LEU A 119 26.86 14.37 2.84
CA LEU A 119 26.68 15.65 3.50
C LEU A 119 27.04 15.62 4.99
N GLY A 120 27.44 14.47 5.56
CA GLY A 120 27.70 14.29 7.01
C GLY A 120 26.43 14.39 7.86
N HIS A 121 25.28 13.99 7.30
CA HIS A 121 23.95 14.12 7.92
C HIS A 121 23.19 12.79 7.97
N GLU A 122 23.87 11.64 7.96
CA GLU A 122 23.32 10.29 8.01
C GLU A 122 22.39 10.08 9.22
N SER A 123 22.69 10.69 10.36
CA SER A 123 21.87 10.63 11.57
C SER A 123 20.45 11.22 11.39
N ARG A 124 20.24 12.04 10.34
CA ARG A 124 18.96 12.64 10.01
C ARG A 124 18.12 11.81 9.04
N TYR A 125 18.62 10.68 8.54
CA TYR A 125 17.96 9.85 7.53
C TYR A 125 16.51 9.52 7.91
N ALA A 126 16.29 8.96 9.11
CA ALA A 126 14.93 8.61 9.56
C ALA A 126 13.96 9.80 9.62
N THR A 127 14.48 10.98 10.03
CA THR A 127 13.66 12.21 10.07
C THR A 127 13.33 12.72 8.66
N VAL A 128 14.29 12.62 7.74
CA VAL A 128 14.10 13.06 6.34
C VAL A 128 13.12 12.14 5.65
N MET A 129 13.26 10.81 5.78
CA MET A 129 12.36 9.84 5.17
C MET A 129 10.93 9.94 5.75
N GLY A 130 10.78 10.08 7.07
CA GLY A 130 9.46 10.26 7.68
C GLY A 130 8.74 11.55 7.21
N ARG A 131 9.49 12.62 6.95
CA ARG A 131 8.91 13.85 6.38
C ARG A 131 8.58 13.71 4.89
N ALA A 132 9.38 12.95 4.15
CA ALA A 132 9.09 12.64 2.75
C ALA A 132 7.81 11.82 2.63
N GLU A 133 7.63 10.80 3.47
CA GLU A 133 6.41 10.02 3.55
C GLU A 133 5.20 10.89 3.92
N SER A 134 5.36 11.78 4.90
CA SER A 134 4.31 12.74 5.27
C SER A 134 3.94 13.66 4.10
N ALA A 135 4.92 14.08 3.30
CA ALA A 135 4.66 14.89 2.09
C ALA A 135 3.87 14.09 1.04
N GLY A 136 4.19 12.81 0.86
CA GLY A 136 3.43 11.89 0.00
C GLY A 136 1.99 11.73 0.47
N LEU A 137 1.75 11.49 1.76
CA LEU A 137 0.39 11.38 2.33
C LEU A 137 -0.45 12.65 2.12
N VAL A 138 0.17 13.83 2.31
CA VAL A 138 -0.50 15.11 2.04
C VAL A 138 -0.84 15.24 0.55
N ALA A 139 0.07 14.83 -0.33
CA ALA A 139 -0.15 14.85 -1.78
C ALA A 139 -1.29 13.91 -2.20
N ALA A 140 -1.32 12.69 -1.67
CA ALA A 140 -2.39 11.73 -1.92
C ALA A 140 -3.76 12.29 -1.46
N ALA A 141 -3.86 12.83 -0.25
CA ALA A 141 -5.09 13.45 0.23
C ALA A 141 -5.51 14.65 -0.63
N ALA A 142 -4.55 15.49 -1.04
CA ALA A 142 -4.83 16.63 -1.91
C ALA A 142 -5.27 16.20 -3.32
N SER A 143 -4.64 15.16 -3.89
CA SER A 143 -4.99 14.63 -5.21
C SER A 143 -6.40 14.02 -5.22
N ILE A 144 -6.77 13.27 -4.17
CA ILE A 144 -8.10 12.70 -4.01
C ILE A 144 -9.15 13.82 -3.90
N GLY A 145 -8.87 14.86 -3.09
CA GLY A 145 -9.76 16.01 -2.94
C GLY A 145 -9.95 16.78 -4.26
N LEU A 146 -8.86 16.99 -5.02
CA LEU A 146 -8.89 17.67 -6.31
C LEU A 146 -9.46 16.80 -7.44
N ALA A 147 -9.41 15.48 -7.31
CA ALA A 147 -9.99 14.58 -8.30
C ALA A 147 -11.50 14.85 -8.51
N THR A 148 -12.25 15.14 -7.43
CA THR A 148 -13.69 15.44 -7.51
C THR A 148 -14.03 16.58 -8.47
N PRO A 149 -13.55 17.84 -8.30
CA PRO A 149 -13.86 18.93 -9.21
C PRO A 149 -13.26 18.73 -10.60
N VAL A 150 -12.06 18.18 -10.71
CA VAL A 150 -11.42 17.94 -12.02
C VAL A 150 -12.19 16.88 -12.81
N PHE A 151 -12.60 15.80 -12.15
CA PHE A 151 -13.41 14.76 -12.78
C PHE A 151 -14.80 15.27 -13.17
N ALA A 152 -15.44 16.11 -12.35
CA ALA A 152 -16.75 16.68 -12.64
C ALA A 152 -16.75 17.57 -13.90
N VAL A 153 -15.63 18.26 -14.18
CA VAL A 153 -15.51 19.18 -15.34
C VAL A 153 -15.03 18.45 -16.59
N GLY A 154 -14.06 17.56 -16.49
CA GLY A 154 -13.39 16.98 -17.65
C GLY A 154 -13.29 15.45 -17.67
N GLY A 155 -13.97 14.76 -16.74
CA GLY A 155 -14.02 13.30 -16.71
C GLY A 155 -12.65 12.63 -16.58
N TYR A 156 -12.58 11.37 -17.03
CA TYR A 156 -11.34 10.59 -17.03
C TYR A 156 -10.17 11.22 -17.80
N PRO A 157 -10.40 11.88 -18.98
CA PRO A 157 -9.30 12.52 -19.67
C PRO A 157 -8.61 13.60 -18.84
N ALA A 158 -9.36 14.43 -18.12
CA ALA A 158 -8.79 15.52 -17.32
C ALA A 158 -7.94 15.01 -16.16
N VAL A 159 -8.46 14.04 -15.36
CA VAL A 159 -7.70 13.44 -14.26
C VAL A 159 -6.51 12.62 -14.78
N GLY A 160 -6.66 11.96 -15.93
CA GLY A 160 -5.58 11.21 -16.56
C GLY A 160 -4.44 12.10 -17.03
N VAL A 161 -4.76 13.19 -17.75
CA VAL A 161 -3.74 14.17 -18.19
C VAL A 161 -3.04 14.79 -16.98
N ALA A 162 -3.78 15.19 -15.93
CA ALA A 162 -3.18 15.71 -14.71
C ALA A 162 -2.21 14.70 -14.05
N SER A 163 -2.57 13.42 -14.03
CA SER A 163 -1.74 12.35 -13.48
C SER A 163 -0.48 12.10 -14.31
N VAL A 164 -0.61 12.10 -15.64
CA VAL A 164 0.56 11.98 -16.54
C VAL A 164 1.50 13.17 -16.37
N LEU A 165 0.97 14.40 -16.26
CA LEU A 165 1.78 15.59 -16.00
C LEU A 165 2.49 15.52 -14.64
N ALA A 166 1.85 15.01 -13.60
CA ALA A 166 2.49 14.75 -12.31
C ALA A 166 3.65 13.75 -12.47
N CYS A 167 3.45 12.65 -13.21
CA CYS A 167 4.53 11.69 -13.49
C CYS A 167 5.71 12.33 -14.24
N VAL A 168 5.44 13.14 -15.25
CA VAL A 168 6.49 13.89 -16.00
C VAL A 168 7.22 14.86 -15.07
N LEU A 169 6.49 15.56 -14.19
CA LEU A 169 7.07 16.44 -13.20
C LEU A 169 7.93 15.67 -12.19
N GLY A 170 7.47 14.49 -11.74
CA GLY A 170 8.25 13.60 -10.87
C GLY A 170 9.58 13.19 -11.51
N ALA A 171 9.55 12.80 -12.80
CA ALA A 171 10.76 12.52 -13.55
C ALA A 171 11.69 13.74 -13.69
N ALA A 172 11.11 14.92 -13.94
CA ALA A 172 11.88 16.16 -14.00
C ALA A 172 12.53 16.52 -12.64
N VAL A 173 11.83 16.31 -11.53
CA VAL A 173 12.39 16.47 -10.18
C VAL A 173 13.52 15.48 -9.97
N ALA A 174 13.34 14.20 -10.34
CA ALA A 174 14.37 13.17 -10.22
C ALA A 174 15.67 13.56 -10.95
N LEU A 175 15.59 14.13 -12.15
CA LEU A 175 16.76 14.60 -12.91
C LEU A 175 17.57 15.67 -12.17
N THR A 176 16.96 16.40 -11.24
CA THR A 176 17.63 17.42 -10.43
C THR A 176 18.31 16.87 -9.18
N LEU A 177 18.05 15.62 -8.82
CA LEU A 177 18.67 14.99 -7.65
C LEU A 177 20.17 14.79 -7.88
N PRO A 178 21.02 15.09 -6.90
CA PRO A 178 22.45 14.74 -6.97
C PRO A 178 22.60 13.23 -6.87
N GLU A 179 23.70 12.72 -7.39
CA GLU A 179 24.08 11.32 -7.25
C GLU A 179 25.60 11.22 -7.13
N HIS A 180 26.07 11.12 -5.88
CA HIS A 180 27.47 10.93 -5.55
C HIS A 180 27.68 9.45 -5.23
N ARG A 181 27.89 8.65 -6.28
CA ARG A 181 28.05 7.20 -6.14
C ARG A 181 29.48 6.84 -5.81
N THR A 182 29.68 6.04 -4.74
CA THR A 182 30.95 5.33 -4.51
C THR A 182 30.86 3.98 -5.23
N PRO A 183 31.61 3.74 -6.34
CA PRO A 183 31.58 2.47 -7.01
C PRO A 183 32.17 1.39 -6.09
N GLY A 184 31.46 0.28 -5.86
CA GLY A 184 32.11 -0.90 -5.32
C GLY A 184 31.45 -1.70 -4.19
N ALA A 185 30.28 -1.36 -3.71
CA ALA A 185 29.58 -2.22 -2.76
C ALA A 185 28.53 -3.09 -3.48
N VAL A 186 28.99 -4.06 -4.26
CA VAL A 186 28.12 -5.17 -4.68
C VAL A 186 27.90 -6.03 -3.45
N THR A 187 26.74 -5.98 -2.85
CA THR A 187 26.36 -6.90 -1.76
C THR A 187 26.15 -8.27 -2.40
N GLU A 188 27.16 -9.13 -2.32
CA GLU A 188 27.07 -10.54 -2.72
C GLU A 188 26.14 -11.29 -1.74
N GLY A 189 24.84 -11.24 -2.02
CA GLY A 189 23.85 -12.05 -1.30
C GLY A 189 22.67 -12.33 -2.21
N SER A 190 22.46 -13.58 -2.61
CA SER A 190 21.24 -13.94 -3.33
C SER A 190 20.04 -13.64 -2.43
N TYR A 191 19.14 -12.74 -2.85
CA TYR A 191 17.86 -12.44 -2.18
C TYR A 191 17.13 -13.73 -1.78
N LEU A 192 17.14 -14.75 -2.65
CA LEU A 192 16.55 -16.06 -2.37
C LEU A 192 17.23 -16.77 -1.18
N ALA A 193 18.53 -16.59 -0.98
CA ALA A 193 19.22 -17.15 0.17
C ALA A 193 18.83 -16.42 1.45
N VAL A 194 18.75 -15.10 1.41
CA VAL A 194 18.27 -14.25 2.52
C VAL A 194 16.84 -14.62 2.89
N LEU A 195 15.95 -14.72 1.90
CA LEU A 195 14.56 -15.10 2.10
C LEU A 195 14.41 -16.51 2.70
N ARG A 196 15.17 -17.49 2.19
CA ARG A 196 15.17 -18.86 2.76
C ARG A 196 15.65 -18.88 4.21
N ALA A 197 16.69 -18.12 4.53
CA ALA A 197 17.18 -17.97 5.89
C ALA A 197 16.10 -17.37 6.80
N GLY A 198 15.40 -16.33 6.35
CA GLY A 198 14.30 -15.69 7.08
C GLY A 198 13.11 -16.61 7.33
N ILE A 199 12.72 -17.39 6.33
CA ILE A 199 11.66 -18.39 6.46
C ILE A 199 12.08 -19.47 7.49
N ALA A 200 13.32 -19.92 7.42
CA ALA A 200 13.84 -20.92 8.38
C ALA A 200 13.87 -20.37 9.81
N GLU A 201 14.33 -19.12 9.99
CA GLU A 201 14.35 -18.42 11.28
C GLU A 201 12.93 -18.21 11.83
N THR A 202 12.03 -17.69 11.02
CA THR A 202 10.62 -17.46 11.39
C THR A 202 9.93 -18.76 11.81
N ARG A 203 10.26 -19.90 11.19
CA ARG A 203 9.67 -21.20 11.55
C ARG A 203 10.23 -21.80 12.83
N ARG A 204 11.44 -21.41 13.24
CA ARG A 204 12.08 -21.91 14.48
C ARG A 204 11.42 -21.34 15.73
N ASP A 205 10.98 -20.09 15.69
CA ASP A 205 10.30 -19.42 16.79
C ASP A 205 8.80 -19.26 16.47
N ARG A 206 7.96 -20.01 17.20
CA ARG A 206 6.50 -19.93 17.06
C ARG A 206 5.95 -18.55 17.39
N GLY A 207 6.59 -17.81 18.31
CA GLY A 207 6.19 -16.45 18.66
C GLY A 207 6.43 -15.48 17.52
N VAL A 208 7.58 -15.60 16.85
CA VAL A 208 7.90 -14.79 15.64
C VAL A 208 6.96 -15.19 14.49
N LEU A 209 6.73 -16.48 14.26
CA LEU A 209 5.79 -16.94 13.22
C LEU A 209 4.38 -16.37 13.42
N HIS A 210 3.84 -16.43 14.65
CA HIS A 210 2.53 -15.85 14.95
C HIS A 210 2.49 -14.33 14.74
N ALA A 211 3.57 -13.62 15.08
CA ALA A 211 3.66 -12.18 14.88
C ALA A 211 3.73 -11.83 13.38
N VAL A 212 4.50 -12.58 12.58
CA VAL A 212 4.56 -12.44 11.12
C VAL A 212 3.19 -12.68 10.49
N LEU A 213 2.51 -13.76 10.85
CA LEU A 213 1.16 -14.05 10.34
C LEU A 213 0.17 -12.94 10.74
N LEU A 214 0.24 -12.47 12.00
CA LEU A 214 -0.63 -11.39 12.48
C LEU A 214 -0.44 -10.12 11.64
N VAL A 215 0.80 -9.67 11.42
CA VAL A 215 1.11 -8.51 10.58
C VAL A 215 0.57 -8.72 9.16
N SER A 216 0.87 -9.88 8.55
CA SER A 216 0.46 -10.18 7.19
C SER A 216 -1.06 -10.12 7.01
N PHE A 217 -1.82 -10.80 7.85
CA PHE A 217 -3.28 -10.83 7.71
C PHE A 217 -3.94 -9.51 8.10
N VAL A 218 -3.47 -8.85 9.19
CA VAL A 218 -4.07 -7.59 9.63
C VAL A 218 -3.86 -6.49 8.59
N THR A 219 -2.71 -6.43 7.95
CA THR A 219 -2.39 -5.38 6.98
C THR A 219 -2.98 -5.66 5.59
N ALA A 220 -2.87 -6.91 5.11
CA ALA A 220 -3.22 -7.24 3.74
C ALA A 220 -4.72 -7.15 3.43
N ILE A 221 -5.59 -7.58 4.36
CA ILE A 221 -7.02 -7.70 4.06
C ILE A 221 -7.65 -6.33 3.81
N TRP A 222 -7.46 -5.36 4.71
CA TRP A 222 -8.03 -4.04 4.52
C TRP A 222 -7.35 -3.27 3.40
N GLY A 223 -6.02 -3.42 3.26
CA GLY A 223 -5.27 -2.80 2.17
C GLY A 223 -5.73 -3.29 0.80
N ALA A 224 -6.00 -4.60 0.64
CA ALA A 224 -6.57 -5.11 -0.59
C ALA A 224 -8.02 -4.64 -0.83
N LEU A 225 -8.84 -4.56 0.22
CA LEU A 225 -10.23 -4.09 0.11
C LEU A 225 -10.34 -2.61 -0.23
N GLU A 226 -9.31 -1.81 0.04
CA GLU A 226 -9.24 -0.40 -0.33
C GLU A 226 -9.50 -0.18 -1.82
N GLU A 227 -8.94 -1.03 -2.68
CA GLU A 227 -9.07 -0.95 -4.14
C GLU A 227 -10.52 -1.11 -4.63
N TYR A 228 -11.37 -1.72 -3.82
CA TYR A 228 -12.78 -1.97 -4.12
C TYR A 228 -13.75 -0.96 -3.45
N VAL A 229 -13.25 -0.02 -2.65
CA VAL A 229 -14.08 1.02 -2.03
C VAL A 229 -14.93 1.80 -3.03
N PRO A 230 -14.43 2.12 -4.27
CA PRO A 230 -15.26 2.76 -5.28
C PRO A 230 -16.48 1.94 -5.71
N TYR A 231 -16.43 0.60 -5.68
CA TYR A 231 -17.59 -0.25 -5.98
C TYR A 231 -18.71 -0.06 -4.95
N LEU A 232 -18.36 0.04 -3.65
CA LEU A 232 -19.33 0.38 -2.61
C LEU A 232 -19.93 1.78 -2.86
N GLY A 233 -19.10 2.73 -3.31
CA GLY A 233 -19.55 4.07 -3.68
C GLY A 233 -20.61 4.04 -4.78
N VAL A 234 -20.42 3.22 -5.80
CA VAL A 234 -21.40 3.01 -6.89
C VAL A 234 -22.71 2.42 -6.37
N GLU A 235 -22.64 1.42 -5.47
CA GLU A 235 -23.85 0.80 -4.88
C GLU A 235 -24.71 1.79 -4.07
N THR A 236 -24.12 2.86 -3.52
CA THR A 236 -24.90 3.89 -2.80
C THR A 236 -25.76 4.77 -3.70
N GLY A 237 -25.54 4.72 -5.02
CA GLY A 237 -26.28 5.55 -5.99
C GLY A 237 -25.89 7.02 -6.00
N VAL A 238 -24.83 7.45 -5.31
CA VAL A 238 -24.33 8.84 -5.40
C VAL A 238 -23.80 9.13 -6.81
N ALA A 239 -23.78 10.43 -7.17
CA ALA A 239 -23.16 10.84 -8.44
C ALA A 239 -21.70 10.38 -8.50
N LYS A 240 -21.26 9.85 -9.64
CA LYS A 240 -19.89 9.33 -9.84
C LYS A 240 -18.80 10.33 -9.42
N ALA A 241 -19.01 11.62 -9.70
CA ALA A 241 -18.09 12.66 -9.30
C ALA A 241 -17.96 12.84 -7.77
N ALA A 242 -18.91 12.33 -6.98
CA ALA A 242 -18.85 12.37 -5.52
C ALA A 242 -18.12 11.15 -4.91
N ILE A 243 -17.90 10.08 -5.68
CA ILE A 243 -17.24 8.86 -5.17
C ILE A 243 -15.83 9.13 -4.64
N PRO A 244 -14.97 9.97 -5.28
CA PRO A 244 -13.67 10.32 -4.71
C PRO A 244 -13.76 10.92 -3.30
N LEU A 245 -14.82 11.67 -2.96
CA LEU A 245 -15.02 12.18 -1.61
C LEU A 245 -15.30 11.08 -0.59
N LEU A 246 -16.02 10.02 -0.98
CA LEU A 246 -16.23 8.85 -0.13
C LEU A 246 -14.90 8.11 0.11
N VAL A 247 -14.09 7.96 -0.94
CA VAL A 247 -12.73 7.41 -0.82
C VAL A 247 -11.88 8.27 0.11
N LEU A 248 -11.94 9.60 -0.02
CA LEU A 248 -11.22 10.54 0.86
C LEU A 248 -11.61 10.36 2.33
N VAL A 249 -12.90 10.17 2.63
CA VAL A 249 -13.37 9.91 4.01
C VAL A 249 -12.71 8.66 4.59
N VAL A 250 -12.60 7.59 3.80
CA VAL A 250 -11.92 6.34 4.20
C VAL A 250 -10.43 6.59 4.44
N TRP A 251 -9.75 7.31 3.56
CA TRP A 251 -8.34 7.68 3.69
C TRP A 251 -8.06 8.54 4.93
N ILE A 252 -8.96 9.48 5.25
CA ILE A 252 -8.88 10.27 6.48
C ILE A 252 -8.96 9.35 7.71
N GLY A 253 -9.85 8.35 7.68
CA GLY A 253 -9.95 7.34 8.73
C GLY A 253 -8.64 6.57 8.91
N ALA A 254 -8.10 6.03 7.84
CA ALA A 254 -6.83 5.29 7.85
C ALA A 254 -5.67 6.15 8.38
N THR A 255 -5.56 7.39 7.90
CA THR A 255 -4.54 8.35 8.35
C THR A 255 -4.66 8.63 9.84
N ALA A 256 -5.88 8.88 10.33
CA ALA A 256 -6.13 9.11 11.76
C ALA A 256 -5.71 7.90 12.61
N GLY A 257 -6.00 6.68 12.15
CA GLY A 257 -5.58 5.44 12.79
C GLY A 257 -4.06 5.31 12.89
N GLY A 258 -3.35 5.60 11.81
CA GLY A 258 -1.88 5.64 11.78
C GLY A 258 -1.29 6.64 12.78
N LEU A 259 -1.82 7.86 12.82
CA LEU A 259 -1.38 8.90 13.75
C LEU A 259 -1.63 8.53 15.23
N LEU A 260 -2.68 7.77 15.51
CA LEU A 260 -3.00 7.31 16.85
C LEU A 260 -2.20 6.07 17.29
N ALA A 261 -1.59 5.36 16.36
CA ALA A 261 -0.92 4.08 16.64
C ALA A 261 0.21 4.20 17.68
N GLY A 262 0.95 5.30 17.69
CA GLY A 262 1.98 5.55 18.70
C GLY A 262 1.45 5.57 20.14
N ARG A 263 0.21 6.04 20.35
CA ARG A 263 -0.45 6.04 21.67
C ARG A 263 -1.00 4.67 22.04
N ALA A 264 -1.17 3.79 21.05
CA ALA A 264 -1.76 2.47 21.21
C ALA A 264 -0.70 1.35 21.38
N GLN A 265 0.60 1.63 21.31
CA GLN A 265 1.67 0.62 21.39
C GLN A 265 1.56 -0.25 22.64
N GLY A 266 1.23 0.33 23.80
CA GLY A 266 1.05 -0.38 25.07
C GLY A 266 -0.31 -1.05 25.28
N MET A 267 -1.19 -1.10 24.25
CA MET A 267 -2.52 -1.67 24.41
C MET A 267 -2.48 -3.17 24.77
N SER A 268 -3.38 -3.58 25.68
CA SER A 268 -3.51 -4.97 26.07
C SER A 268 -4.00 -5.86 24.90
N ALA A 269 -3.75 -7.17 24.98
CA ALA A 269 -4.26 -8.13 24.00
C ALA A 269 -5.79 -8.06 23.86
N ARG A 270 -6.49 -7.83 24.97
CA ARG A 270 -7.96 -7.68 25.00
C ARG A 270 -8.41 -6.41 24.27
N ALA A 271 -7.74 -5.26 24.52
CA ALA A 271 -8.04 -4.02 23.81
C ALA A 271 -7.76 -4.16 22.31
N TYR A 272 -6.64 -4.80 21.93
CA TYR A 272 -6.31 -5.09 20.54
C TYR A 272 -7.39 -5.96 19.86
N ALA A 273 -7.83 -7.03 20.52
CA ALA A 273 -8.90 -7.90 20.04
C ALA A 273 -10.23 -7.14 19.84
N LEU A 274 -10.60 -6.29 20.79
CA LEU A 274 -11.82 -5.46 20.71
C LEU A 274 -11.72 -4.44 19.57
N THR A 275 -10.54 -3.85 19.34
CA THR A 275 -10.30 -2.92 18.23
C THR A 275 -10.51 -3.60 16.89
N ILE A 276 -9.87 -4.76 16.66
CA ILE A 276 -10.02 -5.51 15.39
C ILE A 276 -11.44 -6.03 15.21
N GLY A 277 -12.03 -6.63 16.25
CA GLY A 277 -13.40 -7.15 16.19
C GLY A 277 -14.44 -6.07 15.96
N GLY A 278 -14.32 -4.92 16.66
CA GLY A 278 -15.17 -3.75 16.46
C GLY A 278 -15.00 -3.15 15.06
N ALA A 279 -13.77 -3.08 14.54
CA ALA A 279 -13.50 -2.64 13.18
C ALA A 279 -14.15 -3.56 12.13
N ALA A 280 -14.06 -4.88 12.30
CA ALA A 280 -14.70 -5.83 11.40
C ALA A 280 -16.23 -5.66 11.37
N LEU A 281 -16.85 -5.45 12.52
CA LEU A 281 -18.28 -5.18 12.62
C LEU A 281 -18.67 -3.83 11.99
N ALA A 282 -17.88 -2.77 12.24
CA ALA A 282 -18.10 -1.46 11.63
C ALA A 282 -17.96 -1.51 10.11
N MET A 283 -16.94 -2.22 9.59
CA MET A 283 -16.77 -2.44 8.16
C MET A 283 -17.95 -3.17 7.55
N ALA A 284 -18.35 -4.29 8.13
CA ALA A 284 -19.48 -5.07 7.64
C ALA A 284 -20.79 -4.27 7.65
N ALA A 285 -21.09 -3.58 8.76
CA ALA A 285 -22.28 -2.74 8.89
C ALA A 285 -22.27 -1.57 7.90
N GLY A 286 -21.13 -0.88 7.75
CA GLY A 286 -20.98 0.23 6.81
C GLY A 286 -21.15 -0.21 5.37
N ALA A 287 -20.50 -1.31 4.97
CA ALA A 287 -20.55 -1.84 3.61
C ALA A 287 -21.93 -2.36 3.23
N VAL A 288 -22.58 -3.14 4.11
CA VAL A 288 -23.92 -3.70 3.86
C VAL A 288 -25.01 -2.65 3.88
N SER A 289 -24.77 -1.48 4.51
CA SER A 289 -25.78 -0.42 4.59
C SER A 289 -26.27 0.09 3.23
N GLY A 290 -25.42 -0.01 2.19
CA GLY A 290 -25.71 0.54 0.85
C GLY A 290 -25.97 2.07 0.86
N HIS A 291 -25.60 2.78 1.93
CA HIS A 291 -25.87 4.20 2.12
C HIS A 291 -24.56 5.00 2.25
N PRO A 292 -24.47 6.23 1.68
CA PRO A 292 -23.24 7.04 1.76
C PRO A 292 -22.75 7.28 3.21
N ALA A 293 -23.68 7.40 4.19
CA ALA A 293 -23.30 7.53 5.59
C ALA A 293 -22.56 6.29 6.16
N GLY A 294 -22.73 5.11 5.54
CA GLY A 294 -21.98 3.90 5.89
C GLY A 294 -20.46 4.06 5.74
N PHE A 295 -20.02 4.98 4.87
CA PHE A 295 -18.61 5.29 4.70
C PHE A 295 -17.95 5.88 5.96
N ALA A 296 -18.72 6.48 6.87
CA ALA A 296 -18.20 6.88 8.18
C ALA A 296 -17.78 5.66 9.02
N LEU A 297 -18.58 4.58 9.00
CA LEU A 297 -18.23 3.31 9.67
C LEU A 297 -17.05 2.63 8.98
N ILE A 298 -17.00 2.63 7.65
CA ILE A 298 -15.88 2.11 6.87
C ILE A 298 -14.60 2.88 7.21
N ALA A 299 -14.64 4.22 7.30
CA ALA A 299 -13.50 5.05 7.68
C ALA A 299 -12.99 4.73 9.10
N VAL A 300 -13.90 4.56 10.07
CA VAL A 300 -13.53 4.12 11.43
C VAL A 300 -12.88 2.75 11.41
N ALA A 301 -13.39 1.82 10.61
CA ALA A 301 -12.83 0.47 10.46
C ALA A 301 -11.43 0.52 9.85
N PHE A 302 -11.22 1.27 8.76
CA PHE A 302 -9.91 1.44 8.14
C PHE A 302 -8.90 2.06 9.11
N GLY A 303 -9.32 3.08 9.88
CA GLY A 303 -8.48 3.67 10.91
C GLY A 303 -8.08 2.68 12.01
N ALA A 304 -9.02 1.85 12.47
CA ALA A 304 -8.75 0.84 13.47
C ALA A 304 -7.85 -0.30 12.93
N PHE A 305 -8.02 -0.72 11.67
CA PHE A 305 -7.14 -1.72 11.03
C PHE A 305 -5.74 -1.17 10.80
N GLN A 306 -5.60 0.08 10.35
CA GLN A 306 -4.30 0.73 10.20
C GLN A 306 -3.58 0.82 11.55
N LEU A 307 -4.26 1.29 12.59
CA LEU A 307 -3.72 1.32 13.96
C LEU A 307 -3.28 -0.08 14.41
N ALA A 308 -4.12 -1.09 14.19
CA ALA A 308 -3.83 -2.46 14.58
C ALA A 308 -2.63 -3.04 13.79
N GLY A 309 -2.50 -2.71 12.52
CA GLY A 309 -1.35 -3.09 11.67
C GLY A 309 -0.04 -2.53 12.21
N VAL A 310 0.00 -1.23 12.49
CA VAL A 310 1.20 -0.58 13.06
C VAL A 310 1.57 -1.16 14.44
N VAL A 311 0.57 -1.42 15.30
CA VAL A 311 0.83 -2.07 16.61
C VAL A 311 1.32 -3.51 16.44
N ALA A 312 0.81 -4.25 15.46
CA ALA A 312 1.26 -5.62 15.17
C ALA A 312 2.71 -5.63 14.69
N ASP A 313 3.07 -4.68 13.78
CA ASP A 313 4.43 -4.55 13.29
C ASP A 313 5.40 -4.17 14.43
N ALA A 314 5.07 -3.19 15.24
CA ALA A 314 5.88 -2.82 16.41
C ALA A 314 6.14 -4.04 17.34
N ARG A 315 5.12 -4.84 17.62
CA ARG A 315 5.25 -6.08 18.40
C ARG A 315 6.10 -7.15 17.71
N LEU A 316 6.05 -7.23 16.38
CA LEU A 316 6.95 -8.10 15.61
C LEU A 316 8.40 -7.65 15.81
N GLN A 317 8.68 -6.34 15.62
CA GLN A 317 10.02 -5.77 15.76
C GLN A 317 10.60 -5.96 17.17
N GLU A 318 9.78 -5.89 18.22
CA GLU A 318 10.19 -6.16 19.62
C GLU A 318 10.57 -7.63 19.86
N ARG A 319 9.96 -8.58 19.13
CA ARG A 319 10.22 -10.02 19.27
C ARG A 319 11.46 -10.51 18.54
N ILE A 320 11.89 -9.78 17.52
CA ILE A 320 13.06 -10.16 16.73
C ILE A 320 14.32 -9.78 17.51
N THR A 321 15.06 -10.79 17.95
CA THR A 321 16.36 -10.64 18.64
C THR A 321 17.49 -10.96 17.67
N GLY A 322 18.53 -10.10 17.60
CA GLY A 322 19.72 -10.35 16.79
C GLY A 322 19.68 -9.78 15.36
N PRO A 323 20.58 -10.27 14.48
CA PRO A 323 20.82 -9.69 13.14
C PRO A 323 19.78 -10.06 12.09
N SER A 324 18.83 -10.96 12.41
CA SER A 324 17.81 -11.47 11.46
C SER A 324 16.64 -10.53 11.23
N ARG A 325 16.64 -9.31 11.81
CA ARG A 325 15.52 -8.36 11.73
C ARG A 325 15.08 -8.07 10.28
N ALA A 326 16.01 -7.66 9.43
CA ALA A 326 15.72 -7.37 8.03
C ALA A 326 15.10 -8.57 7.30
N THR A 327 15.64 -9.76 7.57
CA THR A 327 15.19 -11.02 6.94
C THR A 327 13.77 -11.40 7.36
N VAL A 328 13.44 -11.30 8.66
CA VAL A 328 12.10 -11.60 9.18
C VAL A 328 11.09 -10.56 8.69
N THR A 329 11.48 -9.28 8.62
CA THR A 329 10.63 -8.21 8.06
C THR A 329 10.31 -8.47 6.59
N SER A 330 11.29 -8.92 5.80
CA SER A 330 11.06 -9.33 4.40
C SER A 330 10.10 -10.52 4.28
N VAL A 331 10.17 -11.49 5.20
CA VAL A 331 9.21 -12.60 5.24
C VAL A 331 7.79 -12.11 5.58
N ALA A 332 7.66 -11.14 6.50
CA ALA A 332 6.36 -10.53 6.81
C ALA A 332 5.79 -9.77 5.61
N GLY A 333 6.60 -9.00 4.88
CA GLY A 333 6.22 -8.32 3.65
C GLY A 333 5.75 -9.31 2.56
N LEU A 334 6.50 -10.40 2.34
CA LEU A 334 6.08 -11.44 1.42
C LEU A 334 4.76 -12.09 1.85
N GLY A 335 4.60 -12.37 3.15
CA GLY A 335 3.34 -12.88 3.71
C GLY A 335 2.17 -11.94 3.44
N THR A 336 2.37 -10.64 3.62
CA THR A 336 1.38 -9.59 3.30
C THR A 336 0.99 -9.64 1.83
N ASN A 337 1.97 -9.68 0.93
CA ASN A 337 1.72 -9.76 -0.52
C ASN A 337 0.94 -11.01 -0.92
N VAL A 338 1.27 -12.17 -0.34
CA VAL A 338 0.55 -13.43 -0.61
C VAL A 338 -0.90 -13.36 -0.14
N VAL A 339 -1.15 -12.80 1.06
CA VAL A 339 -2.52 -12.61 1.56
C VAL A 339 -3.27 -11.59 0.72
N THR A 340 -2.65 -10.49 0.30
CA THR A 340 -3.24 -9.50 -0.62
C THR A 340 -3.72 -10.14 -1.91
N LEU A 341 -2.88 -10.97 -2.55
CA LEU A 341 -3.26 -11.73 -3.75
C LEU A 341 -4.46 -12.65 -3.49
N ALA A 342 -4.46 -13.35 -2.35
CA ALA A 342 -5.58 -14.22 -1.98
C ALA A 342 -6.87 -13.41 -1.79
N VAL A 343 -6.81 -12.21 -1.20
CA VAL A 343 -7.98 -11.33 -1.03
C VAL A 343 -8.49 -10.83 -2.38
N TYR A 344 -7.62 -10.44 -3.31
CA TYR A 344 -8.04 -10.03 -4.67
C TYR A 344 -8.77 -11.16 -5.39
N MET A 345 -8.24 -12.38 -5.35
CA MET A 345 -8.90 -13.55 -5.96
C MET A 345 -10.22 -13.87 -5.26
N ALA A 346 -10.24 -13.84 -3.94
CA ALA A 346 -11.45 -14.13 -3.15
C ALA A 346 -12.54 -13.08 -3.37
N TYR A 347 -12.17 -11.79 -3.48
CA TYR A 347 -13.12 -10.72 -3.78
C TYR A 347 -13.72 -10.88 -5.18
N GLY A 348 -12.89 -11.14 -6.19
CA GLY A 348 -13.35 -11.41 -7.56
C GLY A 348 -14.32 -12.59 -7.63
N ALA A 349 -14.04 -13.68 -6.89
CA ALA A 349 -14.91 -14.84 -6.80
C ALA A 349 -16.21 -14.54 -6.03
N ALA A 350 -16.13 -13.87 -4.87
CA ALA A 350 -17.29 -13.57 -4.05
C ALA A 350 -18.27 -12.61 -4.77
N SER A 351 -17.76 -11.58 -5.42
CA SER A 351 -18.57 -10.56 -6.09
C SER A 351 -19.23 -11.05 -7.38
N SER A 352 -18.92 -12.27 -7.87
CA SER A 352 -19.64 -12.89 -8.99
C SER A 352 -21.06 -13.33 -8.63
N GLY A 353 -21.36 -13.48 -7.33
CA GLY A 353 -22.67 -13.93 -6.85
C GLY A 353 -23.22 -13.14 -5.66
N LEU A 354 -22.43 -12.22 -5.09
CA LEU A 354 -22.83 -11.43 -3.92
C LEU A 354 -22.75 -9.93 -4.23
N PRO A 355 -23.64 -9.11 -3.65
CA PRO A 355 -23.47 -7.65 -3.63
C PRO A 355 -22.14 -7.26 -2.99
N HIS A 356 -21.55 -6.13 -3.42
CA HIS A 356 -20.23 -5.71 -2.93
C HIS A 356 -20.20 -5.52 -1.41
N GLY A 357 -21.25 -4.93 -0.82
CA GLY A 357 -21.35 -4.79 0.63
C GLY A 357 -21.28 -6.14 1.37
N VAL A 358 -21.92 -7.19 0.84
CA VAL A 358 -21.85 -8.54 1.41
C VAL A 358 -20.48 -9.17 1.20
N ALA A 359 -19.87 -8.97 0.03
CA ALA A 359 -18.51 -9.45 -0.24
C ALA A 359 -17.49 -8.85 0.75
N PHE A 360 -17.58 -7.55 1.04
CA PHE A 360 -16.78 -6.88 2.09
C PHE A 360 -17.01 -7.54 3.45
N ALA A 361 -18.27 -7.73 3.87
CA ALA A 361 -18.60 -8.36 5.15
C ALA A 361 -18.03 -9.78 5.29
N VAL A 362 -18.06 -10.57 4.22
CA VAL A 362 -17.47 -11.93 4.20
C VAL A 362 -15.93 -11.86 4.30
N LEU A 363 -15.29 -10.96 3.55
CA LEU A 363 -13.83 -10.89 3.50
C LEU A 363 -13.20 -10.27 4.75
N VAL A 364 -13.96 -9.53 5.57
CA VAL A 364 -13.47 -9.08 6.88
C VAL A 364 -13.73 -10.10 8.00
N ALA A 365 -14.45 -11.19 7.76
CA ALA A 365 -14.70 -12.22 8.76
C ALA A 365 -13.42 -12.82 9.38
N PRO A 366 -12.29 -13.00 8.65
CA PRO A 366 -11.03 -13.42 9.25
C PRO A 366 -10.55 -12.55 10.41
N TYR A 367 -10.88 -11.26 10.43
CA TYR A 367 -10.55 -10.38 11.56
C TYR A 367 -11.27 -10.76 12.85
N VAL A 368 -12.48 -11.32 12.77
CA VAL A 368 -13.18 -11.84 13.94
C VAL A 368 -12.42 -13.03 14.53
N LEU A 369 -11.91 -13.93 13.67
CA LEU A 369 -11.07 -15.03 14.12
C LEU A 369 -9.76 -14.52 14.76
N ILE A 370 -9.10 -13.54 14.13
CA ILE A 370 -7.88 -12.92 14.68
C ILE A 370 -8.18 -12.30 16.05
N ALA A 371 -9.30 -11.59 16.21
CA ALA A 371 -9.71 -10.99 17.48
C ALA A 371 -9.93 -12.05 18.55
N LEU A 372 -10.62 -13.15 18.23
CA LEU A 372 -10.85 -14.26 19.16
C LEU A 372 -9.55 -14.94 19.58
N LEU A 373 -8.61 -15.12 18.67
CA LEU A 373 -7.28 -15.69 18.96
C LEU A 373 -6.44 -14.74 19.80
N ALA A 374 -6.45 -13.45 19.52
CA ALA A 374 -5.72 -12.43 20.25
C ALA A 374 -6.27 -12.20 21.69
N ALA A 375 -7.56 -12.46 21.90
CA ALA A 375 -8.19 -12.34 23.22
C ALA A 375 -7.82 -13.47 24.20
N ARG A 376 -7.24 -14.58 23.70
CA ARG A 376 -6.84 -15.71 24.58
C ARG A 376 -5.68 -15.30 25.48
N PRO A 377 -5.71 -15.64 26.78
CA PRO A 377 -4.57 -15.41 27.64
C PRO A 377 -3.35 -16.18 27.12
N PRO A 378 -2.13 -15.62 27.25
CA PRO A 378 -0.92 -16.35 26.89
C PRO A 378 -0.88 -17.68 27.64
N THR A 379 -0.66 -18.76 26.92
CA THR A 379 -0.44 -20.09 27.53
C THR A 379 0.77 -19.95 28.43
N PRO A 380 0.67 -20.33 29.73
CA PRO A 380 1.83 -20.29 30.62
C PRO A 380 2.96 -21.13 30.02
N ALA A 381 4.17 -20.54 29.99
CA ALA A 381 5.36 -21.28 29.57
C ALA A 381 5.47 -22.58 30.40
N PRO A 382 5.83 -23.72 29.78
CA PRO A 382 6.07 -24.92 30.55
C PRO A 382 7.16 -24.62 31.58
N VAL A 383 6.83 -24.83 32.83
CA VAL A 383 7.80 -24.76 33.94
C VAL A 383 8.88 -25.78 33.62
N GLN A 384 10.11 -25.31 33.37
CA GLN A 384 11.30 -26.15 33.19
C GLN A 384 11.81 -26.64 34.55
#